data_367c6f08bf015444c2d29868d65273b9
#
_entry.id   367c6f08bf015444c2d29868d65273b9
#
_cell.length_a   1.000
_cell.length_b   1.000
_cell.length_c   1.000
_cell.angle_alpha   90.00
_cell.angle_beta   90.00
_cell.angle_gamma   90.00
#
_symmetry.space_group_name_H-M   'P 1'
#
loop_
_entity.id
_entity.type
_entity.pdbx_description
1 polymer ?
#
loop_
_entity_poly.entity_id
_entity_poly.type
_entity_poly.pdbx_seq_one_letter_code
_entity_poly.pdbx_strand_id
1 'polypeptide(L)'
;MAELKIAIAEDNPLMLELLSSILEAENGFQVVGTADNGEDAYQMIMEKEPDIVLLDVIMPKLDGITVLEKVREAKGGKNMPSIIMVTAAGNETVASAAFRNGASYYILKPFDREVLLDKIRLVAKERFHSKMISAVREKPVESYLNKGEYLRQNLEDDVTQLLHEIGIPAHIKGYQYLRDAITISVEEEDMLVSVTKVLYPTIAKKHGTTSSRVERAIRHAIEV
;
A
#
# COMPACT_ATOMS: atom_id res chain seq x y z
N MET A 1 -16.55 -17.94 -1.61
CA MET A 1 -15.77 -16.72 -1.94
C MET A 1 -14.60 -17.15 -2.80
N ALA A 2 -14.16 -16.36 -3.77
CA ALA A 2 -12.97 -16.73 -4.55
C ALA A 2 -11.75 -16.75 -3.61
N GLU A 3 -10.90 -17.78 -3.73
CA GLU A 3 -9.66 -17.88 -2.97
C GLU A 3 -8.65 -16.88 -3.50
N LEU A 4 -7.88 -16.27 -2.58
CA LEU A 4 -6.80 -15.34 -2.91
C LEU A 4 -5.58 -16.15 -3.39
N LYS A 5 -5.19 -15.96 -4.64
CA LYS A 5 -4.06 -16.66 -5.26
C LYS A 5 -2.74 -16.02 -4.84
N ILE A 6 -1.90 -16.77 -4.15
CA ILE A 6 -0.61 -16.30 -3.64
C ILE A 6 0.51 -17.12 -4.26
N ALA A 7 1.55 -16.47 -4.76
CA ALA A 7 2.79 -17.10 -5.19
C ALA A 7 3.93 -16.75 -4.21
N ILE A 8 4.90 -17.64 -4.07
CA ILE A 8 6.03 -17.46 -3.16
C ILE A 8 7.34 -17.63 -3.95
N ALA A 9 8.25 -16.66 -3.81
CA ALA A 9 9.59 -16.73 -4.38
C ALA A 9 10.62 -16.55 -3.24
N GLU A 10 11.34 -17.62 -2.92
CA GLU A 10 12.21 -17.73 -1.75
C GLU A 10 13.27 -18.84 -2.02
N ASP A 11 14.55 -18.52 -1.92
CA ASP A 11 15.63 -19.47 -2.21
C ASP A 11 15.97 -20.40 -1.04
N ASN A 12 15.60 -20.00 0.19
CA ASN A 12 15.79 -20.85 1.36
C ASN A 12 14.63 -21.86 1.48
N PRO A 13 14.90 -23.18 1.34
CA PRO A 13 13.83 -24.19 1.32
C PRO A 13 13.05 -24.28 2.64
N LEU A 14 13.69 -24.03 3.78
CA LEU A 14 13.00 -24.04 5.08
C LEU A 14 12.05 -22.84 5.22
N MET A 15 12.46 -21.68 4.73
CA MET A 15 11.60 -20.49 4.74
C MET A 15 10.45 -20.66 3.74
N LEU A 16 10.72 -21.22 2.57
CA LEU A 16 9.68 -21.52 1.57
C LEU A 16 8.62 -22.46 2.13
N GLU A 17 9.03 -23.54 2.81
CA GLU A 17 8.14 -24.49 3.48
C GLU A 17 7.36 -23.83 4.61
N LEU A 18 7.99 -22.97 5.41
CA LEU A 18 7.34 -22.21 6.48
C LEU A 18 6.27 -21.28 5.92
N LEU A 19 6.60 -20.49 4.89
CA LEU A 19 5.65 -19.57 4.24
C LEU A 19 4.46 -20.33 3.64
N SER A 20 4.73 -21.43 2.94
CA SER A 20 3.70 -22.29 2.36
C SER A 20 2.77 -22.84 3.45
N SER A 21 3.32 -23.38 4.53
CA SER A 21 2.55 -23.91 5.66
C SER A 21 1.68 -22.85 6.34
N ILE A 22 2.20 -21.64 6.51
CA ILE A 22 1.44 -20.51 7.09
C ILE A 22 0.23 -20.18 6.21
N LEU A 23 0.43 -20.11 4.89
CA LEU A 23 -0.63 -19.72 3.96
C LEU A 23 -1.67 -20.80 3.75
N GLU A 24 -1.26 -22.07 3.65
CA GLU A 24 -2.15 -23.22 3.48
C GLU A 24 -3.01 -23.49 4.71
N ALA A 25 -2.58 -23.06 5.89
CA ALA A 25 -3.38 -23.16 7.11
C ALA A 25 -4.50 -22.10 7.18
N GLU A 26 -4.50 -21.09 6.31
CA GLU A 26 -5.46 -19.99 6.32
C GLU A 26 -6.59 -20.23 5.31
N ASN A 27 -7.83 -20.17 5.79
CA ASN A 27 -8.99 -20.28 4.93
C ASN A 27 -9.08 -19.08 3.96
N GLY A 28 -9.26 -19.37 2.68
CA GLY A 28 -9.40 -18.35 1.64
C GLY A 28 -8.10 -17.96 0.94
N PHE A 29 -6.97 -18.58 1.31
CA PHE A 29 -5.71 -18.44 0.60
C PHE A 29 -5.39 -19.71 -0.20
N GLN A 30 -4.82 -19.52 -1.38
CA GLN A 30 -4.36 -20.59 -2.26
C GLN A 30 -2.94 -20.31 -2.73
N VAL A 31 -1.98 -21.15 -2.36
CA VAL A 31 -0.62 -21.10 -2.94
C VAL A 31 -0.69 -21.68 -4.36
N VAL A 32 -0.50 -20.82 -5.37
CA VAL A 32 -0.62 -21.20 -6.79
C VAL A 32 0.72 -21.56 -7.42
N GLY A 33 1.82 -21.32 -6.73
CA GLY A 33 3.15 -21.69 -7.17
C GLY A 33 4.24 -21.21 -6.23
N THR A 34 5.40 -21.86 -6.33
CA THR A 34 6.62 -21.52 -5.59
C THR A 34 7.81 -21.49 -6.52
N ALA A 35 8.81 -20.66 -6.23
CA ALA A 35 10.06 -20.58 -6.97
C ALA A 35 11.23 -20.38 -5.99
N ASP A 36 12.38 -20.96 -6.28
CA ASP A 36 13.58 -20.87 -5.48
C ASP A 36 14.66 -19.95 -6.06
N ASN A 37 14.34 -19.26 -7.16
CA ASN A 37 15.22 -18.31 -7.83
C ASN A 37 14.40 -17.29 -8.62
N GLY A 38 15.03 -16.17 -8.98
CA GLY A 38 14.32 -15.05 -9.60
C GLY A 38 13.86 -15.29 -11.04
N GLU A 39 14.55 -16.14 -11.83
CA GLU A 39 14.08 -16.45 -13.20
C GLU A 39 12.79 -17.24 -13.18
N ASP A 40 12.75 -18.30 -12.37
CA ASP A 40 11.59 -19.16 -12.23
C ASP A 40 10.45 -18.38 -11.54
N ALA A 41 10.77 -17.47 -10.60
CA ALA A 41 9.78 -16.55 -9.99
C ALA A 41 9.12 -15.66 -11.05
N TYR A 42 9.89 -15.04 -11.93
CA TYR A 42 9.36 -14.23 -13.03
C TYR A 42 8.41 -15.04 -13.93
N GLN A 43 8.85 -16.22 -14.38
CA GLN A 43 8.02 -17.10 -15.22
C GLN A 43 6.75 -17.52 -14.51
N MET A 44 6.83 -17.97 -13.27
CA MET A 44 5.69 -18.35 -12.43
C MET A 44 4.67 -17.21 -12.30
N ILE A 45 5.12 -15.98 -12.04
CA ILE A 45 4.25 -14.81 -11.93
C ILE A 45 3.51 -14.53 -13.25
N MET A 46 4.21 -14.67 -14.36
CA MET A 46 3.62 -14.43 -15.69
C MET A 46 2.62 -15.51 -16.09
N GLU A 47 2.87 -16.78 -15.74
CA GLU A 47 2.01 -17.91 -16.09
C GLU A 47 0.80 -18.10 -15.16
N LYS A 48 1.02 -17.98 -13.85
CA LYS A 48 -0.02 -18.27 -12.83
C LYS A 48 -0.92 -17.08 -12.53
N GLU A 49 -0.50 -15.87 -12.89
CA GLU A 49 -1.22 -14.63 -12.62
C GLU A 49 -1.75 -14.54 -11.17
N PRO A 50 -0.88 -14.62 -10.16
CA PRO A 50 -1.27 -14.56 -8.76
C PRO A 50 -1.88 -13.19 -8.42
N ASP A 51 -2.68 -13.13 -7.37
CA ASP A 51 -3.14 -11.86 -6.82
C ASP A 51 -2.07 -11.19 -5.98
N ILE A 52 -1.34 -11.98 -5.19
CA ILE A 52 -0.23 -11.52 -4.33
C ILE A 52 1.00 -12.39 -4.59
N VAL A 53 2.17 -11.77 -4.52
CA VAL A 53 3.47 -12.46 -4.54
C VAL A 53 4.23 -12.10 -3.27
N LEU A 54 4.67 -13.13 -2.53
CA LEU A 54 5.71 -12.99 -1.50
C LEU A 54 7.06 -13.18 -2.20
N LEU A 55 7.92 -12.17 -2.17
CA LEU A 55 9.14 -12.13 -2.97
C LEU A 55 10.34 -11.78 -2.11
N ASP A 56 11.32 -12.68 -2.02
CA ASP A 56 12.60 -12.32 -1.42
C ASP A 56 13.42 -11.43 -2.37
N VAL A 57 14.23 -10.57 -1.79
CA VAL A 57 15.21 -9.74 -2.52
C VAL A 57 16.41 -10.58 -2.92
N ILE A 58 16.91 -11.43 -2.01
CA ILE A 58 18.16 -12.15 -2.20
C ILE A 58 17.86 -13.55 -2.74
N MET A 59 17.97 -13.71 -4.05
CA MET A 59 17.76 -14.99 -4.73
C MET A 59 18.81 -15.22 -5.83
N PRO A 60 19.11 -16.49 -6.15
CA PRO A 60 19.95 -16.84 -7.28
C PRO A 60 19.39 -16.38 -8.64
N LYS A 61 20.24 -16.27 -9.64
CA LYS A 61 19.98 -15.89 -11.04
C LYS A 61 19.51 -14.45 -11.20
N LEU A 62 18.35 -14.08 -10.63
CA LEU A 62 17.82 -12.72 -10.58
C LEU A 62 17.43 -12.38 -9.15
N ASP A 63 17.81 -11.21 -8.68
CA ASP A 63 17.34 -10.68 -7.42
C ASP A 63 15.87 -10.21 -7.49
N GLY A 64 15.20 -10.12 -6.33
CA GLY A 64 13.79 -9.80 -6.28
C GLY A 64 13.44 -8.39 -6.78
N ILE A 65 14.35 -7.42 -6.70
CA ILE A 65 14.14 -6.09 -7.26
C ILE A 65 14.08 -6.15 -8.78
N THR A 66 15.03 -6.88 -9.38
CA THR A 66 15.06 -7.12 -10.84
C THR A 66 13.83 -7.90 -11.32
N VAL A 67 13.35 -8.89 -10.54
CA VAL A 67 12.08 -9.58 -10.84
C VAL A 67 10.92 -8.61 -10.84
N LEU A 68 10.79 -7.76 -9.82
CA LEU A 68 9.75 -6.74 -9.70
C LEU A 68 9.76 -5.76 -10.89
N GLU A 69 10.95 -5.28 -11.29
CA GLU A 69 11.12 -4.41 -12.47
C GLU A 69 10.63 -5.07 -13.75
N LYS A 70 11.06 -6.31 -14.01
CA LYS A 70 10.64 -7.07 -15.20
C LYS A 70 9.14 -7.33 -15.24
N VAL A 71 8.51 -7.68 -14.12
CA VAL A 71 7.06 -7.89 -14.04
C VAL A 71 6.32 -6.59 -14.32
N ARG A 72 6.77 -5.46 -13.77
CA ARG A 72 6.20 -4.14 -14.02
C ARG A 72 6.29 -3.74 -15.49
N GLU A 73 7.44 -3.92 -16.11
CA GLU A 73 7.66 -3.63 -17.53
C GLU A 73 6.77 -4.49 -18.42
N ALA A 74 6.74 -5.81 -18.19
CA ALA A 74 5.96 -6.74 -19.00
C ALA A 74 4.44 -6.50 -18.90
N LYS A 75 3.93 -6.14 -17.72
CA LYS A 75 2.50 -5.91 -17.51
C LYS A 75 2.07 -4.45 -17.74
N GLY A 76 3.01 -3.54 -18.01
CA GLY A 76 2.74 -2.12 -18.30
C GLY A 76 1.93 -1.42 -17.19
N GLY A 77 2.09 -1.84 -15.94
CA GLY A 77 1.33 -1.34 -14.79
C GLY A 77 -0.13 -1.79 -14.71
N LYS A 78 -0.63 -2.54 -15.70
CA LYS A 78 -1.99 -3.09 -15.69
C LYS A 78 -1.97 -4.54 -15.21
N ASN A 79 -2.93 -4.90 -14.35
CA ASN A 79 -3.05 -6.28 -13.81
C ASN A 79 -1.78 -6.80 -13.12
N MET A 80 -0.96 -5.92 -12.55
CA MET A 80 0.15 -6.34 -11.72
C MET A 80 -0.37 -7.10 -10.48
N PRO A 81 0.31 -8.19 -10.06
CA PRO A 81 0.08 -8.71 -8.72
C PRO A 81 0.50 -7.68 -7.68
N SER A 82 -0.09 -7.72 -6.52
CA SER A 82 0.46 -6.98 -5.38
C SER A 82 1.70 -7.71 -4.87
N ILE A 83 2.83 -7.02 -4.79
CA ILE A 83 4.10 -7.64 -4.39
C ILE A 83 4.47 -7.23 -2.98
N ILE A 84 4.61 -8.22 -2.10
CA ILE A 84 5.09 -8.06 -0.73
C ILE A 84 6.53 -8.59 -0.70
N MET A 85 7.48 -7.69 -0.48
CA MET A 85 8.88 -8.10 -0.28
C MET A 85 9.04 -8.74 1.10
N VAL A 86 9.64 -9.93 1.18
CA VAL A 86 9.86 -10.65 2.45
C VAL A 86 11.33 -11.04 2.51
N THR A 87 12.19 -10.26 3.18
CA THR A 87 13.63 -10.38 3.01
C THR A 87 14.42 -10.05 4.27
N ALA A 88 15.65 -10.55 4.36
CA ALA A 88 16.64 -10.15 5.37
C ALA A 88 17.37 -8.83 5.01
N ALA A 89 17.23 -8.33 3.78
CA ALA A 89 17.86 -7.07 3.35
C ALA A 89 17.16 -5.86 3.98
N GLY A 90 17.66 -5.40 5.12
CA GLY A 90 17.03 -4.34 5.94
C GLY A 90 17.53 -2.92 5.67
N ASN A 91 18.24 -2.65 4.56
CA ASN A 91 18.73 -1.30 4.30
C ASN A 91 17.69 -0.42 3.57
N GLU A 92 17.67 0.86 3.90
CA GLU A 92 16.73 1.86 3.35
C GLU A 92 16.82 1.98 1.82
N THR A 93 17.99 1.81 1.24
CA THR A 93 18.21 1.89 -0.20
C THR A 93 17.46 0.79 -0.95
N VAL A 94 17.51 -0.45 -0.45
CA VAL A 94 16.80 -1.60 -1.04
C VAL A 94 15.29 -1.44 -0.87
N ALA A 95 14.83 -1.05 0.31
CA ALA A 95 13.42 -0.80 0.54
C ALA A 95 12.87 0.31 -0.37
N SER A 96 13.59 1.43 -0.47
CA SER A 96 13.24 2.53 -1.38
C SER A 96 13.23 2.08 -2.86
N ALA A 97 14.17 1.23 -3.29
CA ALA A 97 14.17 0.67 -4.64
C ALA A 97 12.94 -0.22 -4.87
N ALA A 98 12.59 -1.08 -3.91
CA ALA A 98 11.40 -1.93 -4.00
C ALA A 98 10.12 -1.09 -4.18
N PHE A 99 9.91 -0.07 -3.34
CA PHE A 99 8.72 0.78 -3.44
C PHE A 99 8.66 1.58 -4.74
N ARG A 100 9.79 2.15 -5.21
CA ARG A 100 9.85 2.83 -6.53
C ARG A 100 9.50 1.91 -7.69
N ASN A 101 9.80 0.61 -7.56
CA ASN A 101 9.48 -0.40 -8.58
C ASN A 101 8.08 -1.01 -8.41
N GLY A 102 7.30 -0.57 -7.41
CA GLY A 102 5.90 -0.94 -7.27
C GLY A 102 5.63 -2.05 -6.25
N ALA A 103 6.55 -2.31 -5.31
CA ALA A 103 6.24 -3.16 -4.16
C ALA A 103 5.10 -2.54 -3.34
N SER A 104 4.13 -3.37 -2.96
CA SER A 104 2.99 -2.95 -2.14
C SER A 104 3.34 -2.91 -0.66
N TYR A 105 4.24 -3.77 -0.21
CA TYR A 105 4.70 -3.85 1.17
C TYR A 105 6.11 -4.42 1.28
N TYR A 106 6.76 -4.21 2.45
CA TYR A 106 8.10 -4.69 2.73
C TYR A 106 8.15 -5.27 4.15
N ILE A 107 8.49 -6.54 4.30
CA ILE A 107 8.58 -7.27 5.57
C ILE A 107 10.01 -7.71 5.78
N LEU A 108 10.57 -7.38 6.94
CA LEU A 108 11.90 -7.84 7.33
C LEU A 108 11.83 -9.20 8.00
N LYS A 109 12.73 -10.10 7.63
CA LYS A 109 13.01 -11.34 8.35
C LYS A 109 13.93 -11.03 9.56
N PRO A 110 13.67 -11.61 10.77
CA PRO A 110 12.56 -12.49 11.12
C PRO A 110 11.25 -11.73 11.33
N PHE A 111 10.12 -12.36 11.07
CA PHE A 111 8.78 -11.82 11.24
C PHE A 111 7.88 -12.81 11.99
N ASP A 112 6.84 -12.29 12.62
CA ASP A 112 5.79 -13.10 13.23
C ASP A 112 4.73 -13.52 12.20
N ARG A 113 4.17 -14.73 12.37
CA ARG A 113 3.10 -15.26 11.52
C ARG A 113 1.94 -14.28 11.36
N GLU A 114 1.46 -13.73 12.48
CA GLU A 114 0.32 -12.81 12.49
C GLU A 114 0.61 -11.52 11.71
N VAL A 115 1.83 -10.98 11.84
CA VAL A 115 2.26 -9.80 11.07
C VAL A 115 2.21 -10.07 9.57
N LEU A 116 2.71 -11.23 9.12
CA LEU A 116 2.66 -11.62 7.70
C LEU A 116 1.22 -11.70 7.20
N LEU A 117 0.35 -12.41 7.93
CA LEU A 117 -1.04 -12.61 7.56
C LEU A 117 -1.82 -11.29 7.52
N ASP A 118 -1.62 -10.41 8.48
CA ASP A 118 -2.26 -9.10 8.51
C ASP A 118 -1.85 -8.22 7.32
N LYS A 119 -0.56 -8.26 6.94
CA LYS A 119 -0.10 -7.51 5.75
C LYS A 119 -0.63 -8.08 4.44
N ILE A 120 -0.74 -9.41 4.33
CA ILE A 120 -1.39 -10.04 3.17
C ILE A 120 -2.86 -9.63 3.08
N ARG A 121 -3.60 -9.64 4.19
CA ARG A 121 -5.01 -9.23 4.24
C ARG A 121 -5.19 -7.75 3.90
N LEU A 122 -4.31 -6.88 4.41
CA LEU A 122 -4.30 -5.45 4.10
C LEU A 122 -4.13 -5.22 2.60
N VAL A 123 -3.06 -5.78 2.02
CA VAL A 123 -2.75 -5.64 0.58
C VAL A 123 -3.84 -6.25 -0.30
N ALA A 124 -4.44 -7.37 0.11
CA ALA A 124 -5.59 -7.96 -0.58
C ALA A 124 -6.80 -7.00 -0.61
N LYS A 125 -7.11 -6.37 0.52
CA LYS A 125 -8.22 -5.40 0.63
C LYS A 125 -8.01 -4.20 -0.30
N GLU A 126 -6.81 -3.62 -0.33
CA GLU A 126 -6.46 -2.51 -1.22
C GLU A 126 -6.58 -2.91 -2.70
N ARG A 127 -6.11 -4.11 -3.06
CA ARG A 127 -6.23 -4.64 -4.42
C ARG A 127 -7.70 -4.79 -4.85
N PHE A 128 -8.57 -5.30 -3.99
CA PHE A 128 -10.00 -5.41 -4.27
C PHE A 128 -10.65 -4.04 -4.48
N HIS A 129 -10.31 -3.04 -3.66
CA HIS A 129 -10.78 -1.68 -3.82
C HIS A 129 -10.33 -1.08 -5.17
N SER A 130 -9.06 -1.21 -5.53
CA SER A 130 -8.52 -0.74 -6.81
C SER A 130 -9.19 -1.42 -8.00
N LYS A 131 -9.42 -2.73 -7.95
CA LYS A 131 -10.13 -3.47 -9.01
C LYS A 131 -11.60 -3.03 -9.12
N MET A 132 -12.30 -2.78 -8.02
CA MET A 132 -13.68 -2.26 -8.04
C MET A 132 -13.74 -0.86 -8.67
N ILE A 133 -12.81 0.02 -8.34
CA ILE A 133 -12.73 1.36 -8.93
C ILE A 133 -12.43 1.27 -10.44
N SER A 134 -11.56 0.37 -10.87
CA SER A 134 -11.24 0.14 -12.29
C SER A 134 -12.41 -0.45 -13.06
N ALA A 135 -13.12 -1.43 -12.49
CA ALA A 135 -14.29 -2.05 -13.10
C ALA A 135 -15.48 -1.07 -13.24
N VAL A 136 -15.59 -0.09 -12.34
CA VAL A 136 -16.57 1.00 -12.44
C VAL A 136 -16.22 1.97 -13.58
N ARG A 137 -14.93 2.07 -13.95
CA ARG A 137 -14.48 2.90 -15.11
C ARG A 137 -14.81 2.30 -16.48
N GLU A 138 -15.07 0.99 -16.59
CA GLU A 138 -15.35 0.31 -17.86
C GLU A 138 -16.85 0.20 -18.21
N LYS A 139 -17.76 0.66 -17.35
CA LYS A 139 -19.20 0.73 -17.69
C LYS A 139 -19.57 2.14 -18.15
N PRO A 140 -20.36 2.29 -19.24
CA PRO A 140 -20.83 3.60 -19.68
C PRO A 140 -21.67 4.26 -18.59
N VAL A 141 -21.39 5.49 -18.33
CA VAL A 141 -21.78 6.26 -17.17
C VAL A 141 -23.18 6.81 -17.32
N GLU A 142 -24.09 6.39 -16.49
CA GLU A 142 -25.38 7.06 -16.23
C GLU A 142 -25.64 7.37 -14.74
N SER A 143 -24.61 7.50 -13.93
CA SER A 143 -24.78 7.86 -12.51
C SER A 143 -23.67 8.78 -12.03
N TYR A 144 -23.57 10.01 -12.57
CA TYR A 144 -22.50 10.95 -12.24
C TYR A 144 -22.83 11.96 -11.13
N LEU A 145 -23.89 11.79 -10.39
CA LEU A 145 -24.24 12.76 -9.33
C LEU A 145 -23.55 12.50 -7.98
N ASN A 146 -22.92 11.31 -7.75
CA ASN A 146 -22.35 11.00 -6.42
C ASN A 146 -20.87 10.59 -6.43
N LYS A 147 -20.13 10.72 -7.53
CA LYS A 147 -18.72 10.27 -7.59
C LYS A 147 -17.77 11.16 -6.77
N GLY A 148 -18.03 12.46 -6.74
CA GLY A 148 -17.24 13.41 -5.95
C GLY A 148 -17.44 13.22 -4.45
N GLU A 149 -18.65 12.93 -3.99
CA GLU A 149 -18.95 12.66 -2.58
C GLU A 149 -18.38 11.30 -2.13
N TYR A 150 -18.48 10.27 -2.95
CA TYR A 150 -17.94 8.95 -2.65
C TYR A 150 -16.39 8.97 -2.56
N LEU A 151 -15.72 9.69 -3.46
CA LEU A 151 -14.26 9.86 -3.42
C LEU A 151 -13.83 10.69 -2.21
N ARG A 152 -14.59 11.72 -1.83
CA ARG A 152 -14.30 12.53 -0.63
C ARG A 152 -14.46 11.72 0.65
N GLN A 153 -15.53 10.95 0.76
CA GLN A 153 -15.81 10.15 1.96
C GLN A 153 -14.75 9.05 2.16
N ASN A 154 -14.33 8.37 1.10
CA ASN A 154 -13.25 7.39 1.18
C ASN A 154 -11.89 8.06 1.51
N LEU A 155 -11.59 9.23 0.95
CA LEU A 155 -10.37 9.97 1.26
C LEU A 155 -10.32 10.40 2.73
N GLU A 156 -11.42 10.86 3.29
CA GLU A 156 -11.49 11.23 4.72
C GLU A 156 -11.29 10.01 5.63
N ASP A 157 -11.86 8.86 5.27
CA ASP A 157 -11.70 7.61 6.01
C ASP A 157 -10.26 7.09 5.92
N ASP A 158 -9.66 7.11 4.75
CA ASP A 158 -8.26 6.69 4.51
C ASP A 158 -7.28 7.59 5.27
N VAL A 159 -7.48 8.91 5.23
CA VAL A 159 -6.66 9.87 6.00
C VAL A 159 -6.85 9.68 7.50
N THR A 160 -8.06 9.42 7.96
CA THR A 160 -8.36 9.13 9.37
C THR A 160 -7.63 7.88 9.85
N GLN A 161 -7.67 6.81 9.05
CA GLN A 161 -6.95 5.57 9.34
C GLN A 161 -5.43 5.79 9.38
N LEU A 162 -4.88 6.49 8.40
CA LEU A 162 -3.45 6.82 8.34
C LEU A 162 -2.99 7.58 9.59
N LEU A 163 -3.74 8.62 10.00
CA LEU A 163 -3.42 9.41 11.18
C LEU A 163 -3.48 8.59 12.48
N HIS A 164 -4.38 7.62 12.54
CA HIS A 164 -4.48 6.69 13.65
C HIS A 164 -3.28 5.70 13.67
N GLU A 165 -2.88 5.18 12.51
CA GLU A 165 -1.74 4.25 12.38
C GLU A 165 -0.41 4.89 12.78
N ILE A 166 -0.20 6.18 12.48
CA ILE A 166 0.99 6.92 12.92
C ILE A 166 0.88 7.43 14.36
N GLY A 167 -0.19 7.10 15.07
CA GLY A 167 -0.34 7.34 16.51
C GLY A 167 -0.78 8.76 16.90
N ILE A 168 -1.31 9.56 15.98
CA ILE A 168 -1.78 10.91 16.31
C ILE A 168 -3.13 10.84 17.05
N PRO A 169 -3.24 11.38 18.27
CA PRO A 169 -4.47 11.28 19.06
C PRO A 169 -5.65 12.05 18.43
N ALA A 170 -6.77 11.36 18.19
CA ALA A 170 -7.95 11.94 17.53
C ALA A 170 -8.63 13.09 18.32
N HIS A 171 -8.39 13.18 19.64
CA HIS A 171 -9.04 14.17 20.50
C HIS A 171 -8.35 15.56 20.49
N ILE A 172 -7.18 15.70 19.87
CA ILE A 172 -6.46 16.97 19.78
C ILE A 172 -6.87 17.77 18.55
N LYS A 173 -6.89 19.12 18.66
CA LYS A 173 -7.26 19.99 17.52
C LYS A 173 -6.31 19.84 16.33
N GLY A 174 -5.04 19.53 16.59
CA GLY A 174 -4.04 19.31 15.55
C GLY A 174 -4.38 18.14 14.63
N TYR A 175 -5.01 17.08 15.14
CA TYR A 175 -5.53 15.97 14.36
C TYR A 175 -6.54 16.43 13.30
N GLN A 176 -7.53 17.22 13.71
CA GLN A 176 -8.56 17.71 12.78
C GLN A 176 -7.96 18.61 11.70
N TYR A 177 -7.03 19.48 12.06
CA TYR A 177 -6.37 20.38 11.12
C TYR A 177 -5.44 19.61 10.16
N LEU A 178 -4.76 18.58 10.65
CA LEU A 178 -3.90 17.74 9.84
C LEU A 178 -4.70 16.90 8.86
N ARG A 179 -5.82 16.30 9.29
CA ARG A 179 -6.74 15.60 8.42
C ARG A 179 -7.23 16.50 7.29
N ASP A 180 -7.73 17.67 7.62
CA ASP A 180 -8.21 18.64 6.62
C ASP A 180 -7.09 19.11 5.70
N ALA A 181 -5.86 19.30 6.22
CA ALA A 181 -4.71 19.68 5.41
C ALA A 181 -4.40 18.63 4.35
N ILE A 182 -4.37 17.35 4.72
CA ILE A 182 -4.10 16.24 3.81
C ILE A 182 -5.23 16.12 2.78
N THR A 183 -6.50 16.13 3.21
CA THR A 183 -7.66 16.01 2.32
C THR A 183 -7.69 17.14 1.28
N ILE A 184 -7.53 18.39 1.71
CA ILE A 184 -7.51 19.54 0.80
C ILE A 184 -6.33 19.46 -0.18
N SER A 185 -5.14 19.04 0.30
CA SER A 185 -3.95 18.95 -0.56
C SER A 185 -4.03 17.83 -1.59
N VAL A 186 -4.77 16.76 -1.33
CA VAL A 186 -5.03 15.69 -2.31
C VAL A 186 -6.07 16.15 -3.35
N GLU A 187 -7.05 16.95 -2.94
CA GLU A 187 -8.07 17.49 -3.86
C GLU A 187 -7.52 18.62 -4.74
N GLU A 188 -6.62 19.45 -4.21
CA GLU A 188 -6.06 20.64 -4.85
C GLU A 188 -4.54 20.70 -4.63
N GLU A 189 -3.76 20.12 -5.55
CA GLU A 189 -2.28 20.05 -5.45
C GLU A 189 -1.62 21.45 -5.33
N ASP A 190 -2.25 22.48 -5.88
CA ASP A 190 -1.78 23.88 -5.78
C ASP A 190 -1.71 24.38 -4.33
N MET A 191 -2.44 23.77 -3.40
CA MET A 191 -2.39 24.12 -1.97
C MET A 191 -1.02 23.85 -1.33
N LEU A 192 -0.24 22.91 -1.87
CA LEU A 192 1.11 22.59 -1.40
C LEU A 192 2.17 23.58 -1.85
N VAL A 193 1.90 24.38 -2.89
CA VAL A 193 2.84 25.38 -3.40
C VAL A 193 3.19 26.42 -2.33
N SER A 194 2.26 26.72 -1.41
CA SER A 194 2.52 27.62 -0.29
C SER A 194 1.69 27.28 0.94
N VAL A 195 2.17 26.33 1.73
CA VAL A 195 1.48 25.81 2.94
C VAL A 195 1.12 26.95 3.91
N THR A 196 2.04 27.86 4.19
CA THR A 196 1.81 28.95 5.15
C THR A 196 0.93 30.08 4.61
N LYS A 197 0.95 30.31 3.29
CA LYS A 197 0.20 31.43 2.68
C LYS A 197 -1.17 31.02 2.11
N VAL A 198 -1.36 29.75 1.81
CA VAL A 198 -2.58 29.25 1.19
C VAL A 198 -3.27 28.18 2.05
N LEU A 199 -2.60 27.07 2.36
CA LEU A 199 -3.21 25.94 3.06
C LEU A 199 -3.63 26.29 4.51
N TYR A 200 -2.74 26.82 5.32
CA TYR A 200 -3.08 27.17 6.72
C TYR A 200 -4.15 28.25 6.83
N PRO A 201 -4.20 29.32 6.02
CA PRO A 201 -5.31 30.26 5.99
C PRO A 201 -6.66 29.62 5.60
N THR A 202 -6.65 28.68 4.65
CA THR A 202 -7.85 27.96 4.23
C THR A 202 -8.42 27.12 5.38
N ILE A 203 -7.58 26.36 6.08
CA ILE A 203 -7.96 25.59 7.27
C ILE A 203 -8.42 26.52 8.40
N ALA A 204 -7.70 27.62 8.62
CA ALA A 204 -8.04 28.60 9.65
C ALA A 204 -9.44 29.20 9.43
N LYS A 205 -9.79 29.48 8.18
CA LYS A 205 -11.13 29.97 7.80
C LYS A 205 -12.20 28.91 8.05
N LYS A 206 -11.94 27.66 7.67
CA LYS A 206 -12.86 26.52 7.89
C LYS A 206 -13.19 26.32 9.37
N HIS A 207 -12.20 26.48 10.24
CA HIS A 207 -12.32 26.24 11.69
C HIS A 207 -12.49 27.49 12.55
N GLY A 208 -12.70 28.66 11.96
CA GLY A 208 -12.90 29.92 12.70
C GLY A 208 -11.71 30.32 13.59
N THR A 209 -10.47 30.08 13.13
CA THR A 209 -9.24 30.31 13.89
C THR A 209 -8.21 31.11 13.09
N THR A 210 -6.95 31.15 13.53
CA THR A 210 -5.86 31.85 12.83
C THR A 210 -4.86 30.87 12.27
N SER A 211 -4.18 31.22 11.16
CA SER A 211 -3.15 30.40 10.52
C SER A 211 -2.04 29.98 11.48
N SER A 212 -1.61 30.89 12.38
CA SER A 212 -0.59 30.60 13.38
C SER A 212 -1.05 29.57 14.43
N ARG A 213 -2.34 29.53 14.75
CA ARG A 213 -2.89 28.51 15.65
C ARG A 213 -3.01 27.16 14.95
N VAL A 214 -3.35 27.13 13.66
CA VAL A 214 -3.37 25.93 12.83
C VAL A 214 -1.96 25.33 12.74
N GLU A 215 -0.97 26.14 12.36
CA GLU A 215 0.43 25.69 12.28
C GLU A 215 0.92 25.10 13.60
N ARG A 216 0.72 25.83 14.70
CA ARG A 216 1.17 25.37 16.02
C ARG A 216 0.48 24.06 16.44
N ALA A 217 -0.80 23.92 16.16
CA ALA A 217 -1.55 22.72 16.51
C ALA A 217 -1.14 21.50 15.67
N ILE A 218 -0.87 21.68 14.37
CA ILE A 218 -0.35 20.64 13.49
C ILE A 218 1.05 20.22 13.94
N ARG A 219 1.95 21.16 14.18
CA ARG A 219 3.30 20.87 14.68
C ARG A 219 3.27 20.08 15.98
N HIS A 220 2.45 20.50 16.94
CA HIS A 220 2.29 19.78 18.20
C HIS A 220 1.72 18.34 18.00
N ALA A 221 0.83 18.14 17.03
CA ALA A 221 0.27 16.83 16.74
C ALA A 221 1.29 15.83 16.15
N ILE A 222 2.30 16.35 15.44
CA ILE A 222 3.37 15.54 14.83
C ILE A 222 4.50 15.25 15.83
N GLU A 223 4.68 16.09 16.84
CA GLU A 223 5.74 15.97 17.85
C GLU A 223 5.34 15.08 19.04
N VAL A 224 4.07 14.62 19.12
CA VAL A 224 3.56 13.72 20.16
C VAL A 224 3.78 12.26 19.78
#